data_69d1cef3af8763a82abd38a410744c07
#
_entry.id   69d1cef3af8763a82abd38a410744c07
#
_cell.length_a   1.000
_cell.length_b   1.000
_cell.length_c   1.000
_cell.angle_alpha   90.00
_cell.angle_beta   90.00
_cell.angle_gamma   90.00
#
_symmetry.space_group_name_H-M   'P 1'
#
loop_
_entity.id
_entity.type
_entity.pdbx_description
1 polymer ?
#
loop_
_entity_poly.entity_id
_entity_poly.type
_entity_poly.pdbx_seq_one_letter_code
_entity_poly.pdbx_strand_id
1 'polypeptide(L)'
;CTHGALGAFSTGIGSTDMAMVFAEGNLWFKVPETNRFEITGELKDNVYAKDVILNIIGQVGVDGSTYKACEFAGETVSNMSISDRMVLTNMAIEMGGKTGLVEPNNKTIDYVESRSNKAYEVFKTDLDAPSLNIIDIDVSELEPQVACPHHVDNVKAVSEVDQEIDQVFLGSCTNGRISVLRDAAIILIGKKVAKGTSLLVIPAS
;
A
#
# COMPACT_ATOMS: atom_id res chain seq x y z
N CYS A 1 -3.06 -6.43 -7.50
CA CYS A 1 -3.25 -5.62 -6.28
C CYS A 1 -2.19 -5.88 -5.20
N THR A 2 -1.11 -6.56 -5.50
CA THR A 2 -0.01 -6.79 -4.55
C THR A 2 1.26 -6.05 -4.95
N HIS A 3 1.34 -5.58 -6.19
CA HIS A 3 2.52 -4.97 -6.76
C HIS A 3 3.80 -5.71 -6.31
N GLY A 4 4.87 -5.02 -6.00
CA GLY A 4 6.13 -5.61 -5.57
C GLY A 4 6.27 -5.90 -4.07
N ALA A 5 5.18 -6.15 -3.35
CA ALA A 5 5.21 -6.47 -1.91
C ALA A 5 6.03 -7.72 -1.56
N LEU A 6 6.23 -8.60 -2.54
CA LEU A 6 7.01 -9.83 -2.44
C LEU A 6 8.39 -9.72 -3.13
N GLY A 7 8.85 -8.52 -3.44
CA GLY A 7 10.16 -8.28 -4.04
C GLY A 7 10.27 -8.52 -5.54
N ALA A 8 9.15 -8.72 -6.24
CA ALA A 8 9.13 -8.85 -7.69
C ALA A 8 8.54 -7.61 -8.34
N PHE A 9 9.05 -7.20 -9.49
CA PHE A 9 8.45 -6.12 -10.26
C PHE A 9 7.05 -6.53 -10.71
N SER A 10 6.05 -5.79 -10.28
CA SER A 10 4.65 -6.00 -10.64
C SER A 10 3.96 -4.65 -10.81
N THR A 11 3.18 -4.50 -11.84
CA THR A 11 2.55 -3.21 -12.20
C THR A 11 1.13 -3.42 -12.72
N GLY A 12 0.32 -2.38 -12.59
CA GLY A 12 -0.95 -2.28 -13.28
C GLY A 12 -0.75 -1.93 -14.75
N ILE A 13 -1.52 -2.54 -15.63
CA ILE A 13 -1.54 -2.24 -17.07
C ILE A 13 -2.96 -1.93 -17.55
N GLY A 14 -3.06 -1.11 -18.58
CA GLY A 14 -4.33 -0.79 -19.21
C GLY A 14 -4.87 -1.92 -20.10
N SER A 15 -6.11 -1.77 -20.57
CA SER A 15 -6.78 -2.75 -21.45
C SER A 15 -6.05 -2.93 -22.78
N THR A 16 -5.48 -1.88 -23.34
CA THR A 16 -4.68 -1.94 -24.58
C THR A 16 -3.40 -2.73 -24.40
N ASP A 17 -2.68 -2.49 -23.27
CA ASP A 17 -1.47 -3.24 -22.93
C ASP A 17 -1.82 -4.74 -22.70
N MET A 18 -2.96 -5.02 -22.05
CA MET A 18 -3.42 -6.39 -21.85
C MET A 18 -3.71 -7.08 -23.18
N ALA A 19 -4.29 -6.38 -24.16
CA ALA A 19 -4.51 -6.92 -25.49
C ALA A 19 -3.18 -7.29 -26.18
N MET A 20 -2.13 -6.46 -26.00
CA MET A 20 -0.78 -6.78 -26.50
C MET A 20 -0.18 -8.00 -25.79
N VAL A 21 -0.35 -8.10 -24.48
CA VAL A 21 0.10 -9.28 -23.70
C VAL A 21 -0.61 -10.55 -24.18
N PHE A 22 -1.91 -10.50 -24.50
CA PHE A 22 -2.60 -11.66 -25.05
C PHE A 22 -2.12 -12.04 -26.47
N ALA A 23 -1.72 -11.06 -27.28
CA ALA A 23 -1.24 -11.31 -28.65
C ALA A 23 0.21 -11.79 -28.69
N GLU A 24 1.09 -11.18 -27.91
CA GLU A 24 2.55 -11.31 -28.03
C GLU A 24 3.18 -12.10 -26.86
N GLY A 25 2.46 -12.29 -25.75
CA GLY A 25 2.97 -12.94 -24.54
C GLY A 25 3.96 -12.07 -23.74
N ASN A 26 4.21 -10.85 -24.16
CA ASN A 26 5.15 -9.92 -23.53
C ASN A 26 4.68 -8.47 -23.63
N LEU A 27 5.33 -7.60 -22.85
CA LEU A 27 5.13 -6.16 -22.88
C LEU A 27 6.47 -5.48 -22.52
N TRP A 28 6.82 -4.44 -23.25
CA TRP A 28 8.04 -3.69 -22.96
C TRP A 28 7.75 -2.55 -21.98
N PHE A 29 8.72 -2.23 -21.15
CA PHE A 29 8.69 -1.10 -20.25
C PHE A 29 9.99 -0.29 -20.35
N LYS A 30 9.87 1.04 -20.21
CA LYS A 30 11.04 1.84 -19.84
C LYS A 30 11.35 1.52 -18.38
N VAL A 31 12.60 1.20 -18.03
CA VAL A 31 13.01 1.01 -16.64
C VAL A 31 12.77 2.30 -15.87
N PRO A 32 11.93 2.31 -14.84
CA PRO A 32 11.66 3.51 -14.06
C PRO A 32 12.84 3.85 -13.16
N GLU A 33 13.05 5.12 -12.90
CA GLU A 33 13.90 5.58 -11.81
C GLU A 33 13.19 5.30 -10.47
N THR A 34 13.94 5.18 -9.38
CA THR A 34 13.41 4.81 -8.07
C THR A 34 13.34 6.02 -7.13
N ASN A 35 12.15 6.25 -6.56
CA ASN A 35 11.97 7.02 -5.34
C ASN A 35 11.97 6.04 -4.15
N ARG A 36 12.88 6.22 -3.21
CA ARG A 36 13.00 5.40 -2.01
C ARG A 36 12.38 6.13 -0.83
N PHE A 37 11.43 5.50 -0.17
CA PHE A 37 10.76 5.97 1.04
C PHE A 37 11.34 5.20 2.23
N GLU A 38 12.14 5.87 3.04
CA GLU A 38 12.76 5.32 4.23
C GLU A 38 11.85 5.58 5.43
N ILE A 39 11.14 4.54 5.88
CA ILE A 39 10.09 4.66 6.89
C ILE A 39 10.62 4.18 8.23
N THR A 40 10.67 5.08 9.19
CA THR A 40 11.20 4.86 10.53
C THR A 40 10.17 5.18 11.61
N GLY A 41 10.43 4.70 12.82
CA GLY A 41 9.52 4.88 13.94
C GLY A 41 8.57 3.72 14.17
N GLU A 42 7.95 3.70 15.32
CA GLU A 42 6.98 2.68 15.74
C GLU A 42 5.56 3.22 15.56
N LEU A 43 4.68 2.42 14.93
CA LEU A 43 3.29 2.81 14.73
C LEU A 43 2.54 2.83 16.06
N LYS A 44 1.78 3.90 16.30
CA LYS A 44 0.87 4.00 17.44
C LYS A 44 -0.31 3.04 17.31
N ASP A 45 -1.00 2.81 18.41
CA ASP A 45 -2.26 2.06 18.41
C ASP A 45 -3.27 2.68 17.43
N ASN A 46 -3.96 1.82 16.68
CA ASN A 46 -4.94 2.18 15.65
C ASN A 46 -4.37 2.92 14.42
N VAL A 47 -3.05 2.95 14.25
CA VAL A 47 -2.39 3.41 13.02
C VAL A 47 -1.93 2.19 12.22
N TYR A 48 -2.29 2.14 10.96
CA TYR A 48 -2.09 1.00 10.06
C TYR A 48 -1.27 1.40 8.82
N ALA A 49 -0.86 0.43 8.04
CA ALA A 49 -0.15 0.67 6.78
C ALA A 49 -0.92 1.62 5.82
N LYS A 50 -2.26 1.64 5.93
CA LYS A 50 -3.09 2.58 5.16
C LYS A 50 -2.84 4.04 5.55
N ASP A 51 -2.66 4.31 6.84
CA ASP A 51 -2.38 5.66 7.33
C ASP A 51 -0.98 6.11 6.89
N VAL A 52 -0.01 5.20 6.94
CA VAL A 52 1.34 5.45 6.46
C VAL A 52 1.35 5.85 4.99
N ILE A 53 0.72 5.07 4.13
CA ILE A 53 0.72 5.37 2.68
C ILE A 53 -0.10 6.63 2.36
N LEU A 54 -1.21 6.90 3.07
CA LEU A 54 -1.95 8.14 2.91
C LEU A 54 -1.10 9.35 3.31
N ASN A 55 -0.37 9.26 4.42
CA ASN A 55 0.57 10.30 4.84
C ASN A 55 1.63 10.57 3.75
N ILE A 56 2.23 9.52 3.19
CA ILE A 56 3.20 9.64 2.09
C ILE A 56 2.55 10.34 0.88
N ILE A 57 1.37 9.90 0.44
CA ILE A 57 0.65 10.51 -0.69
C ILE A 57 0.34 11.97 -0.41
N GLY A 58 -0.08 12.31 0.81
CA GLY A 58 -0.33 13.70 1.22
C GLY A 58 0.92 14.58 1.15
N GLN A 59 2.10 14.03 1.39
CA GLN A 59 3.37 14.77 1.32
C GLN A 59 3.90 14.93 -0.11
N VAL A 60 3.78 13.90 -0.95
CA VAL A 60 4.39 13.91 -2.30
C VAL A 60 3.41 14.31 -3.40
N GLY A 61 2.10 14.25 -3.14
CA GLY A 61 1.04 14.53 -4.10
C GLY A 61 0.73 13.37 -5.05
N VAL A 62 -0.37 13.47 -5.79
CA VAL A 62 -0.85 12.44 -6.74
C VAL A 62 0.07 12.20 -7.93
N ASP A 63 0.99 13.09 -8.21
CA ASP A 63 1.97 13.02 -9.31
C ASP A 63 3.42 12.92 -8.84
N GLY A 64 3.65 12.88 -7.50
CA GLY A 64 4.99 12.91 -6.89
C GLY A 64 5.92 11.76 -7.28
N SER A 65 5.36 10.65 -7.77
CA SER A 65 6.12 9.49 -8.24
C SER A 65 5.73 9.06 -9.66
N THR A 66 5.28 10.00 -10.51
CA THR A 66 4.84 9.69 -11.86
C THR A 66 5.89 8.89 -12.64
N TYR A 67 5.50 7.68 -13.05
CA TYR A 67 6.33 6.70 -13.74
C TYR A 67 7.62 6.30 -13.00
N LYS A 68 7.64 6.38 -11.66
CA LYS A 68 8.76 5.94 -10.82
C LYS A 68 8.46 4.58 -10.19
N ALA A 69 9.50 3.85 -9.82
CA ALA A 69 9.40 2.76 -8.85
C ALA A 69 9.39 3.39 -7.45
N CYS A 70 8.44 2.99 -6.62
CA CYS A 70 8.35 3.42 -5.23
C CYS A 70 8.88 2.31 -4.35
N GLU A 71 10.09 2.41 -3.87
CA GLU A 71 10.68 1.45 -2.93
C GLU A 71 10.39 1.87 -1.51
N PHE A 72 9.66 1.02 -0.78
CA PHE A 72 9.36 1.23 0.64
C PHE A 72 10.35 0.42 1.48
N ALA A 73 11.10 1.11 2.30
CA ALA A 73 12.19 0.58 3.10
C ALA A 73 12.14 1.08 4.55
N GLY A 74 13.13 0.72 5.34
CA GLY A 74 13.24 1.12 6.73
C GLY A 74 12.74 0.07 7.73
N GLU A 75 12.98 0.37 9.00
CA GLU A 75 12.69 -0.57 10.09
C GLU A 75 11.19 -0.86 10.21
N THR A 76 10.36 0.18 10.08
CA THR A 76 8.91 0.07 10.16
C THR A 76 8.38 -0.91 9.11
N VAL A 77 8.84 -0.77 7.85
CA VAL A 77 8.42 -1.67 6.74
C VAL A 77 8.93 -3.09 6.96
N SER A 78 10.15 -3.25 7.44
CA SER A 78 10.73 -4.56 7.74
C SER A 78 9.92 -5.31 8.80
N ASN A 79 9.34 -4.58 9.75
CA ASN A 79 8.51 -5.12 10.82
C ASN A 79 7.06 -5.39 10.39
N MET A 80 6.56 -4.77 9.33
CA MET A 80 5.21 -4.96 8.80
C MET A 80 4.92 -6.42 8.39
N SER A 81 3.65 -6.80 8.52
CA SER A 81 3.15 -8.05 7.94
C SER A 81 3.15 -7.98 6.40
N ILE A 82 3.07 -9.14 5.73
CA ILE A 82 2.94 -9.16 4.27
C ILE A 82 1.66 -8.44 3.81
N SER A 83 0.58 -8.54 4.58
CA SER A 83 -0.67 -7.82 4.29
C SER A 83 -0.48 -6.30 4.30
N ASP A 84 0.26 -5.77 5.26
CA ASP A 84 0.56 -4.34 5.37
C ASP A 84 1.46 -3.85 4.22
N ARG A 85 2.49 -4.63 3.87
CA ARG A 85 3.34 -4.35 2.70
C ARG A 85 2.53 -4.32 1.41
N MET A 86 1.55 -5.21 1.27
CA MET A 86 0.64 -5.21 0.13
C MET A 86 -0.23 -3.95 0.07
N VAL A 87 -0.58 -3.34 1.20
CA VAL A 87 -1.29 -2.05 1.23
C VAL A 87 -0.39 -0.94 0.73
N LEU A 88 0.84 -0.83 1.25
CA LEU A 88 1.80 0.18 0.80
C LEU A 88 2.03 0.10 -0.72
N THR A 89 2.41 -1.07 -1.20
CA THR A 89 2.78 -1.26 -2.61
C THR A 89 1.60 -1.10 -3.56
N ASN A 90 0.39 -1.52 -3.15
CA ASN A 90 -0.81 -1.35 -3.96
C ASN A 90 -1.16 0.12 -4.17
N MET A 91 -0.97 0.97 -3.17
CA MET A 91 -1.32 2.38 -3.24
C MET A 91 -0.21 3.27 -3.83
N ALA A 92 0.92 2.72 -4.24
CA ALA A 92 1.94 3.47 -4.99
C ALA A 92 1.38 4.09 -6.27
N ILE A 93 0.35 3.48 -6.87
CA ILE A 93 -0.32 4.01 -8.06
C ILE A 93 -1.03 5.35 -7.79
N GLU A 94 -1.48 5.60 -6.57
CA GLU A 94 -2.20 6.82 -6.19
C GLU A 94 -1.29 8.07 -6.19
N MET A 95 0.03 7.89 -6.21
CA MET A 95 1.01 8.96 -6.39
C MET A 95 1.72 8.88 -7.75
N GLY A 96 1.11 8.18 -8.73
CA GLY A 96 1.63 8.04 -10.10
C GLY A 96 2.71 6.97 -10.26
N GLY A 97 3.01 6.19 -9.23
CA GLY A 97 4.03 5.16 -9.25
C GLY A 97 3.77 4.05 -10.26
N LYS A 98 4.77 3.64 -11.00
CA LYS A 98 4.70 2.51 -11.93
C LYS A 98 4.63 1.17 -11.18
N THR A 99 5.30 1.08 -10.06
CA THR A 99 5.26 -0.05 -9.13
C THR A 99 5.57 0.40 -7.71
N GLY A 100 5.07 -0.33 -6.73
CA GLY A 100 5.55 -0.26 -5.35
C GLY A 100 6.37 -1.51 -5.05
N LEU A 101 7.49 -1.38 -4.38
CA LEU A 101 8.42 -2.46 -4.07
C LEU A 101 8.75 -2.48 -2.57
N VAL A 102 8.87 -3.67 -2.02
CA VAL A 102 9.47 -3.92 -0.70
C VAL A 102 10.52 -5.00 -0.86
N GLU A 103 11.72 -4.77 -0.37
CA GLU A 103 12.78 -5.77 -0.41
C GLU A 103 12.36 -7.04 0.34
N PRO A 104 12.56 -8.24 -0.26
CA PRO A 104 12.19 -9.48 0.37
C PRO A 104 13.07 -9.79 1.59
N ASN A 105 12.43 -10.21 2.68
CA ASN A 105 13.08 -10.70 3.89
C ASN A 105 12.50 -12.07 4.28
N ASN A 106 12.85 -12.59 5.45
CA ASN A 106 12.38 -13.90 5.90
C ASN A 106 10.86 -14.02 5.92
N LYS A 107 10.13 -12.97 6.30
CA LYS A 107 8.65 -12.98 6.25
C LYS A 107 8.12 -13.18 4.82
N THR A 108 8.81 -12.60 3.83
CA THR A 108 8.46 -12.79 2.41
C THR A 108 8.72 -14.22 1.97
N ILE A 109 9.87 -14.77 2.33
CA ILE A 109 10.27 -16.14 2.01
C ILE A 109 9.27 -17.13 2.62
N ASP A 110 9.00 -17.05 3.91
CA ASP A 110 8.03 -17.90 4.61
C ASP A 110 6.65 -17.84 3.97
N TYR A 111 6.22 -16.63 3.57
CA TYR A 111 4.93 -16.43 2.90
C TYR A 111 4.87 -17.13 1.55
N VAL A 112 5.92 -17.06 0.74
CA VAL A 112 5.99 -17.67 -0.59
C VAL A 112 6.09 -19.17 -0.47
N GLU A 113 6.99 -19.70 0.37
CA GLU A 113 7.22 -21.13 0.55
C GLU A 113 5.99 -21.86 1.12
N SER A 114 5.21 -21.19 1.98
CA SER A 114 3.95 -21.76 2.48
C SER A 114 2.86 -21.91 1.40
N ARG A 115 3.04 -21.36 0.20
CA ARG A 115 2.04 -21.30 -0.89
C ARG A 115 2.50 -21.87 -2.21
N SER A 116 3.80 -22.05 -2.40
CA SER A 116 4.38 -22.52 -3.66
C SER A 116 5.63 -23.34 -3.43
N ASN A 117 5.72 -24.46 -4.15
CA ASN A 117 6.94 -25.30 -4.21
C ASN A 117 7.76 -25.00 -5.48
N LYS A 118 7.41 -23.97 -6.26
CA LYS A 118 8.17 -23.60 -7.45
C LYS A 118 9.49 -22.96 -7.07
N ALA A 119 10.54 -23.28 -7.80
CA ALA A 119 11.82 -22.58 -7.65
C ALA A 119 11.65 -21.09 -7.99
N TYR A 120 12.28 -20.24 -7.23
CA TYR A 120 12.31 -18.81 -7.41
C TYR A 120 13.69 -18.25 -7.04
N GLU A 121 13.99 -17.07 -7.50
CA GLU A 121 15.20 -16.33 -7.16
C GLU A 121 14.83 -15.12 -6.32
N VAL A 122 15.66 -14.79 -5.33
CA VAL A 122 15.47 -13.64 -4.44
C VAL A 122 16.33 -12.50 -4.93
N PHE A 123 15.69 -11.43 -5.36
CA PHE A 123 16.36 -10.19 -5.74
C PHE A 123 16.29 -9.19 -4.59
N LYS A 124 17.41 -8.50 -4.37
CA LYS A 124 17.56 -7.43 -3.39
C LYS A 124 18.12 -6.20 -4.07
N THR A 125 17.93 -5.06 -3.45
CA THR A 125 18.54 -3.81 -3.89
C THR A 125 20.05 -3.90 -3.70
N ASP A 126 20.82 -3.57 -4.75
CA ASP A 126 22.27 -3.47 -4.65
C ASP A 126 22.66 -2.30 -3.74
N LEU A 127 23.75 -2.47 -2.99
CA LEU A 127 24.20 -1.46 -2.00
C LEU A 127 24.53 -0.09 -2.63
N ASP A 128 24.89 -0.08 -3.91
CA ASP A 128 25.21 1.10 -4.70
C ASP A 128 24.14 1.47 -5.73
N ALA A 129 22.95 0.87 -5.63
CA ALA A 129 21.84 1.17 -6.52
C ALA A 129 21.44 2.65 -6.41
N PRO A 130 21.43 3.40 -7.51
CA PRO A 130 21.08 4.81 -7.49
C PRO A 130 19.57 4.98 -7.24
N SER A 131 19.21 5.79 -6.25
CA SER A 131 17.85 6.30 -6.07
C SER A 131 17.78 7.74 -6.57
N LEU A 132 16.69 8.07 -7.28
CA LEU A 132 16.47 9.45 -7.72
C LEU A 132 16.26 10.38 -6.53
N ASN A 133 15.41 9.95 -5.61
CA ASN A 133 15.15 10.62 -4.35
C ASN A 133 15.12 9.62 -3.21
N ILE A 134 15.60 10.03 -2.04
CA ILE A 134 15.39 9.35 -0.76
C ILE A 134 14.52 10.29 0.08
N ILE A 135 13.39 9.78 0.55
CA ILE A 135 12.39 10.53 1.29
C ILE A 135 12.23 9.86 2.65
N ASP A 136 12.65 10.56 3.69
CA ASP A 136 12.56 10.07 5.06
C ASP A 136 11.18 10.34 5.64
N ILE A 137 10.55 9.31 6.21
CA ILE A 137 9.21 9.34 6.80
C ILE A 137 9.29 8.81 8.23
N ASP A 138 9.15 9.68 9.20
CA ASP A 138 9.00 9.29 10.60
C ASP A 138 7.51 9.13 10.93
N VAL A 139 7.12 7.91 11.35
CA VAL A 139 5.73 7.58 11.70
C VAL A 139 5.46 7.54 13.20
N SER A 140 6.43 7.91 14.04
CA SER A 140 6.32 7.84 15.50
C SER A 140 5.17 8.68 16.06
N GLU A 141 4.88 9.82 15.45
CA GLU A 141 3.79 10.71 15.84
C GLU A 141 2.59 10.68 14.90
N LEU A 142 2.57 9.74 13.95
CA LEU A 142 1.48 9.63 12.99
C LEU A 142 0.17 9.29 13.71
N GLU A 143 -0.88 10.04 13.37
CA GLU A 143 -2.27 9.76 13.75
C GLU A 143 -3.00 9.02 12.62
N PRO A 144 -4.14 8.37 12.87
CA PRO A 144 -4.99 7.83 11.81
C PRO A 144 -5.32 8.90 10.76
N GLN A 145 -5.23 8.52 9.49
CA GLN A 145 -5.33 9.44 8.35
C GLN A 145 -6.63 9.23 7.55
N VAL A 146 -7.11 10.29 6.95
CA VAL A 146 -8.22 10.25 6.00
C VAL A 146 -7.92 11.12 4.78
N ALA A 147 -8.16 10.58 3.59
CA ALA A 147 -8.15 11.37 2.37
C ALA A 147 -9.54 11.99 2.17
N CYS A 148 -9.60 13.31 2.21
CA CYS A 148 -10.83 14.05 1.99
C CYS A 148 -11.10 14.25 0.48
N PRO A 149 -12.36 14.40 0.05
CA PRO A 149 -12.68 14.69 -1.35
C PRO A 149 -11.95 15.97 -1.84
N HIS A 150 -11.57 16.05 -3.12
CA HIS A 150 -11.87 15.06 -4.18
C HIS A 150 -10.61 14.30 -4.63
N HIS A 151 -9.43 14.58 -4.03
CA HIS A 151 -8.15 13.97 -4.38
C HIS A 151 -7.61 13.17 -3.21
N VAL A 152 -6.93 12.06 -3.53
CA VAL A 152 -6.37 11.16 -2.50
C VAL A 152 -5.22 11.79 -1.70
N ASP A 153 -4.58 12.84 -2.22
CA ASP A 153 -3.53 13.60 -1.54
C ASP A 153 -4.07 14.72 -0.62
N ASN A 154 -5.40 14.95 -0.61
CA ASN A 154 -6.02 15.82 0.38
C ASN A 154 -6.16 15.09 1.73
N VAL A 155 -5.02 14.73 2.29
CA VAL A 155 -4.91 13.92 3.51
C VAL A 155 -4.92 14.82 4.74
N LYS A 156 -5.64 14.38 5.77
CA LYS A 156 -5.70 15.01 7.09
C LYS A 156 -5.69 13.95 8.18
N ALA A 157 -5.29 14.33 9.38
CA ALA A 157 -5.54 13.49 10.55
C ALA A 157 -7.06 13.35 10.78
N VAL A 158 -7.50 12.17 11.21
CA VAL A 158 -8.94 11.92 11.48
C VAL A 158 -9.45 12.89 12.55
N SER A 159 -8.61 13.28 13.51
CA SER A 159 -8.92 14.25 14.56
C SER A 159 -9.27 15.67 14.03
N GLU A 160 -8.86 15.98 12.81
CA GLU A 160 -9.11 17.29 12.16
C GLU A 160 -10.39 17.31 11.30
N VAL A 161 -11.06 16.16 11.15
CA VAL A 161 -12.21 16.02 10.25
C VAL A 161 -13.48 15.78 11.06
N ASP A 162 -14.42 16.72 10.98
CA ASP A 162 -15.77 16.63 11.55
C ASP A 162 -16.78 16.57 10.40
N GLN A 163 -17.10 15.37 9.93
CA GLN A 163 -18.00 15.14 8.80
C GLN A 163 -19.01 14.06 9.13
N GLU A 164 -20.29 14.35 8.93
CA GLU A 164 -21.34 13.34 8.99
C GLU A 164 -21.20 12.34 7.82
N ILE A 165 -21.50 11.08 8.10
CA ILE A 165 -21.33 9.97 7.18
C ILE A 165 -22.65 9.26 6.93
N ASP A 166 -23.08 9.16 5.68
CA ASP A 166 -24.28 8.42 5.27
C ASP A 166 -24.00 6.94 5.00
N GLN A 167 -22.78 6.64 4.50
CA GLN A 167 -22.40 5.29 4.14
C GLN A 167 -20.93 5.01 4.46
N VAL A 168 -20.68 3.81 4.98
CA VAL A 168 -19.34 3.26 5.20
C VAL A 168 -19.15 2.06 4.28
N PHE A 169 -18.05 2.04 3.54
CA PHE A 169 -17.59 0.89 2.78
C PHE A 169 -16.30 0.35 3.39
N LEU A 170 -16.37 -0.85 3.97
CA LEU A 170 -15.21 -1.56 4.49
C LEU A 170 -14.84 -2.69 3.52
N GLY A 171 -13.74 -2.52 2.80
CA GLY A 171 -13.40 -3.52 1.80
C GLY A 171 -12.30 -3.11 0.84
N SER A 172 -12.31 -3.69 -0.33
CA SER A 172 -11.33 -3.59 -1.40
C SER A 172 -9.99 -4.30 -1.11
N CYS A 173 -9.06 -4.23 -2.05
CA CYS A 173 -7.73 -4.86 -1.95
C CYS A 173 -6.84 -4.26 -0.83
N THR A 174 -7.13 -3.06 -0.36
CA THR A 174 -6.36 -2.39 0.71
C THR A 174 -7.00 -2.49 2.09
N ASN A 175 -8.34 -2.64 2.17
CA ASN A 175 -9.07 -2.65 3.45
C ASN A 175 -10.00 -3.86 3.64
N GLY A 176 -9.95 -4.85 2.75
CA GLY A 176 -10.78 -6.07 2.85
C GLY A 176 -10.05 -7.31 3.31
N ARG A 177 -8.79 -7.19 3.75
CA ARG A 177 -8.00 -8.34 4.24
C ARG A 177 -8.52 -8.80 5.60
N ILE A 178 -8.34 -10.10 5.88
CA ILE A 178 -8.88 -10.72 7.10
C ILE A 178 -8.39 -10.05 8.39
N SER A 179 -7.17 -9.52 8.43
CA SER A 179 -6.65 -8.75 9.56
C SER A 179 -7.50 -7.50 9.80
N VAL A 180 -7.69 -6.68 8.77
CA VAL A 180 -8.49 -5.44 8.83
C VAL A 180 -9.95 -5.72 9.23
N LEU A 181 -10.54 -6.80 8.69
CA LEU A 181 -11.91 -7.20 9.06
C LEU A 181 -12.02 -7.65 10.52
N ARG A 182 -10.99 -8.29 11.08
CA ARG A 182 -10.93 -8.65 12.50
C ARG A 182 -10.85 -7.40 13.39
N ASP A 183 -10.01 -6.43 13.03
CA ASP A 183 -9.89 -5.18 13.78
C ASP A 183 -11.21 -4.40 13.76
N ALA A 184 -11.85 -4.30 12.60
CA ALA A 184 -13.17 -3.71 12.48
C ALA A 184 -14.24 -4.46 13.31
N ALA A 185 -14.19 -5.79 13.32
CA ALA A 185 -15.11 -6.60 14.13
C ALA A 185 -14.92 -6.35 15.64
N ILE A 186 -13.69 -6.20 16.11
CA ILE A 186 -13.39 -5.86 17.51
C ILE A 186 -14.00 -4.50 17.88
N ILE A 187 -13.89 -3.51 17.00
CA ILE A 187 -14.47 -2.18 17.20
C ILE A 187 -16.00 -2.22 17.23
N LEU A 188 -16.60 -3.05 16.38
CA LEU A 188 -18.06 -3.08 16.16
C LEU A 188 -18.80 -4.06 17.06
N ILE A 189 -18.10 -4.98 17.73
CA ILE A 189 -18.76 -6.01 18.56
C ILE A 189 -19.68 -5.37 19.61
N GLY A 190 -20.91 -5.86 19.70
CA GLY A 190 -21.93 -5.34 20.61
C GLY A 190 -22.49 -3.96 20.26
N LYS A 191 -22.06 -3.36 19.16
CA LYS A 191 -22.56 -2.05 18.69
C LYS A 191 -23.53 -2.22 17.51
N LYS A 192 -24.28 -1.18 17.22
CA LYS A 192 -25.15 -1.08 16.04
C LYS A 192 -24.70 0.10 15.20
N VAL A 193 -24.82 -0.03 13.89
CA VAL A 193 -24.63 1.09 12.96
C VAL A 193 -25.62 2.19 13.30
N ALA A 194 -25.17 3.45 13.26
CA ALA A 194 -26.00 4.62 13.54
C ALA A 194 -27.23 4.66 12.61
N LYS A 195 -28.35 5.18 13.15
CA LYS A 195 -29.57 5.35 12.34
C LYS A 195 -29.31 6.35 11.22
N GLY A 196 -29.62 5.96 10.01
CA GLY A 196 -29.37 6.77 8.80
C GLY A 196 -28.08 6.44 8.09
N THR A 197 -27.14 5.75 8.75
CA THR A 197 -25.88 5.30 8.13
C THR A 197 -26.00 3.85 7.67
N SER A 198 -25.42 3.53 6.52
CA SER A 198 -25.28 2.15 6.03
C SER A 198 -23.83 1.67 6.10
N LEU A 199 -23.62 0.40 6.41
CA LEU A 199 -22.30 -0.25 6.41
C LEU A 199 -22.30 -1.39 5.39
N LEU A 200 -21.42 -1.29 4.39
CA LEU A 200 -21.15 -2.35 3.42
C LEU A 200 -19.79 -2.98 3.73
N VAL A 201 -19.74 -4.30 3.79
CA VAL A 201 -18.49 -5.05 4.03
C VAL A 201 -18.25 -5.98 2.85
N ILE A 202 -17.16 -5.76 2.11
CA ILE A 202 -16.77 -6.57 0.96
C ILE A 202 -15.32 -7.03 1.15
N PRO A 203 -15.10 -8.31 1.50
CA PRO A 203 -13.75 -8.84 1.70
C PRO A 203 -12.90 -8.77 0.42
N ALA A 204 -11.58 -8.67 0.61
CA ALA A 204 -10.62 -8.89 -0.48
C ALA A 204 -10.62 -10.38 -0.87
N SER A 205 -10.48 -10.64 -2.15
CA SER A 205 -10.38 -12.01 -2.72
C SER A 205 -9.03 -12.64 -2.40
#